data_62a86e1cb4d81eb468059a921bfae646
#
_entry.id   62a86e1cb4d81eb468059a921bfae646
#
_cell.length_a   1.000
_cell.length_b   1.000
_cell.length_c   1.000
_cell.angle_alpha   90.00
_cell.angle_beta   90.00
_cell.angle_gamma   90.00
#
_symmetry.space_group_name_H-M   'P 1'
#
loop_
_entity.id
_entity.type
_entity.pdbx_description
1 polymer ?
#
loop_
_entity_poly.entity_id
_entity_poly.type
_entity_poly.pdbx_seq_one_letter_code
_entity_poly.pdbx_strand_id
1 'polypeptide(L)'
;MAGKVTHWAEAEAVEMMPGVTRRTLAQTDDIMLLEIRLAANLDFPVHSHPHRQVGYVVSGEIVMTIDGQATTCKPGDGYTIPGGVEHGAATHADTVVIDCFTPPREDYQ
;
A
#
# COMPACT_ATOMS: atom_id res chain seq x y z
N MET A 1 -14.04 -2.60 20.82
CA MET A 1 -12.63 -2.71 21.20
C MET A 1 -12.13 -1.36 21.68
N ALA A 2 -11.15 -1.33 22.57
CA ALA A 2 -10.51 -0.10 22.97
C ALA A 2 -9.55 0.38 21.86
N GLY A 3 -9.39 1.70 21.74
CA GLY A 3 -8.42 2.26 20.82
C GLY A 3 -6.99 1.87 21.17
N LYS A 4 -6.11 1.94 20.18
CA LYS A 4 -4.71 1.56 20.34
C LYS A 4 -3.84 2.47 19.48
N VAL A 5 -2.66 2.82 20.01
CA VAL A 5 -1.61 3.48 19.24
C VAL A 5 -0.48 2.48 19.03
N THR A 6 -0.03 2.36 17.78
CA THR A 6 1.14 1.55 17.45
C THR A 6 2.24 2.50 17.00
N HIS A 7 3.37 2.46 17.67
CA HIS A 7 4.54 3.24 17.27
C HIS A 7 5.20 2.56 16.06
N TRP A 8 5.64 3.36 15.11
CA TRP A 8 6.23 2.85 13.87
C TRP A 8 7.39 1.87 14.14
N ALA A 9 8.26 2.18 15.08
CA ALA A 9 9.42 1.33 15.37
C ALA A 9 9.05 -0.02 15.98
N GLU A 10 7.85 -0.15 16.55
CA GLU A 10 7.36 -1.39 17.15
C GLU A 10 6.58 -2.26 16.18
N ALA A 11 6.15 -1.68 15.06
CA ALA A 11 5.45 -2.45 14.04
C ALA A 11 6.43 -3.34 13.28
N GLU A 12 6.05 -4.60 13.10
CA GLU A 12 6.90 -5.56 12.39
C GLU A 12 7.06 -5.17 10.93
N ALA A 13 8.32 -5.04 10.50
CA ALA A 13 8.65 -4.83 9.10
C ALA A 13 8.67 -6.18 8.38
N VAL A 14 7.80 -6.36 7.39
CA VAL A 14 7.71 -7.59 6.62
C VAL A 14 8.14 -7.30 5.19
N GLU A 15 9.17 -8.00 4.72
CA GLU A 15 9.59 -7.91 3.32
C GLU A 15 8.59 -8.69 2.45
N MET A 16 7.96 -8.00 1.50
CA MET A 16 6.99 -8.60 0.59
C MET A 16 7.66 -9.20 -0.65
N MET A 17 8.70 -8.52 -1.10
CA MET A 17 9.61 -8.90 -2.18
C MET A 17 10.86 -8.05 -2.03
N PRO A 18 11.98 -8.36 -2.70
CA PRO A 18 13.17 -7.53 -2.59
C PRO A 18 12.87 -6.06 -2.87
N GLY A 19 13.17 -5.19 -1.90
CA GLY A 19 12.95 -3.75 -2.01
C GLY A 19 11.57 -3.26 -1.59
N VAL A 20 10.66 -4.13 -1.18
CA VAL A 20 9.32 -3.73 -0.73
C VAL A 20 9.07 -4.23 0.68
N THR A 21 8.84 -3.31 1.61
CA THR A 21 8.61 -3.62 3.02
C THR A 21 7.29 -3.02 3.45
N ARG A 22 6.48 -3.79 4.18
CA ARG A 22 5.24 -3.29 4.77
C ARG A 22 5.27 -3.32 6.28
N ARG A 23 4.53 -2.39 6.87
CA ARG A 23 4.20 -2.38 8.30
C ARG A 23 2.71 -2.16 8.47
N THR A 24 2.05 -3.01 9.24
CA THR A 24 0.66 -2.80 9.65
C THR A 24 0.67 -1.88 10.87
N LEU A 25 0.14 -0.67 10.71
CA LEU A 25 0.18 0.36 11.75
C LEU A 25 -1.11 0.44 12.55
N ALA A 26 -2.24 0.13 11.95
CA ALA A 26 -3.53 0.19 12.63
C ALA A 26 -4.50 -0.79 11.97
N GLN A 27 -5.37 -1.36 12.78
CA GLN A 27 -6.33 -2.35 12.29
C GLN A 27 -7.52 -2.46 13.22
N THR A 28 -8.71 -2.55 12.64
CA THR A 28 -9.95 -2.91 13.33
C THR A 28 -10.51 -4.15 12.66
N ASP A 29 -11.75 -4.55 13.03
CA ASP A 29 -12.43 -5.66 12.35
C ASP A 29 -12.76 -5.33 10.89
N ASP A 30 -12.83 -4.04 10.55
CA ASP A 30 -13.34 -3.59 9.27
C ASP A 30 -12.27 -3.00 8.36
N ILE A 31 -11.18 -2.45 8.90
CA ILE A 31 -10.23 -1.66 8.13
C ILE A 31 -8.80 -1.86 8.65
N MET A 32 -7.86 -1.85 7.72
CA MET A 32 -6.43 -2.01 7.99
C MET A 32 -5.66 -0.88 7.34
N LEU A 33 -4.69 -0.31 8.06
CA LEU A 33 -3.79 0.71 7.54
C LEU A 33 -2.37 0.19 7.54
N LEU A 34 -1.74 0.25 6.36
CA LEU A 34 -0.34 -0.16 6.16
C LEU A 34 0.50 1.02 5.72
N GLU A 35 1.76 1.03 6.14
CA GLU A 35 2.80 1.78 5.46
C GLU A 35 3.58 0.81 4.56
N ILE A 36 3.77 1.18 3.31
CA ILE A 36 4.57 0.41 2.36
C ILE A 36 5.74 1.27 1.87
N ARG A 37 6.95 0.74 2.00
CA ARG A 37 8.17 1.37 1.51
C ARG A 37 8.68 0.58 0.33
N LEU A 38 8.89 1.28 -0.79
CA LEU A 38 9.34 0.69 -2.04
C LEU A 38 10.66 1.34 -2.44
N ALA A 39 11.66 0.51 -2.74
CA ALA A 39 12.93 1.00 -3.28
C ALA A 39 12.72 1.56 -4.70
N ALA A 40 13.69 2.33 -5.17
CA ALA A 40 13.71 2.81 -6.55
C ALA A 40 13.81 1.66 -7.55
N ASN A 41 13.30 1.91 -8.75
CA ASN A 41 13.44 1.01 -9.91
C ASN A 41 12.80 -0.37 -9.70
N LEU A 42 11.63 -0.39 -9.05
CA LEU A 42 10.85 -1.60 -8.84
C LEU A 42 9.67 -1.67 -9.78
N ASP A 43 9.30 -2.90 -10.09
CA ASP A 43 8.09 -3.25 -10.82
C ASP A 43 7.28 -4.18 -9.93
N PHE A 44 6.21 -3.66 -9.35
CA PHE A 44 5.30 -4.44 -8.53
C PHE A 44 4.25 -5.04 -9.46
N PRO A 45 4.17 -6.38 -9.59
CA PRO A 45 3.39 -6.99 -10.66
C PRO A 45 1.89 -6.72 -10.54
N VAL A 46 1.23 -6.73 -11.71
CA VAL A 46 -0.23 -6.59 -11.78
C VAL A 46 -0.89 -7.76 -11.07
N HIS A 47 -1.83 -7.44 -10.20
CA HIS A 47 -2.60 -8.41 -9.43
C HIS A 47 -3.97 -7.84 -9.08
N SER A 48 -4.82 -8.67 -8.50
CA SER A 48 -6.11 -8.22 -7.98
C SER A 48 -6.43 -8.93 -6.67
N HIS A 49 -7.30 -8.34 -5.90
CA HIS A 49 -7.81 -8.89 -4.65
C HIS A 49 -9.21 -8.35 -4.40
N PRO A 50 -10.07 -9.08 -3.66
CA PRO A 50 -11.44 -8.62 -3.42
C PRO A 50 -11.52 -7.40 -2.50
N HIS A 51 -10.47 -7.12 -1.73
CA HIS A 51 -10.41 -6.00 -0.80
C HIS A 51 -10.46 -4.66 -1.55
N ARG A 52 -11.18 -3.70 -0.99
CA ARG A 52 -11.16 -2.31 -1.48
C ARG A 52 -9.96 -1.62 -0.88
N GLN A 53 -9.32 -0.78 -1.65
CA GLN A 53 -8.07 -0.13 -1.26
C GLN A 53 -8.11 1.35 -1.61
N VAL A 54 -7.65 2.18 -0.68
CA VAL A 54 -7.33 3.58 -0.96
C VAL A 54 -5.92 3.83 -0.47
N GLY A 55 -5.20 4.71 -1.16
CA GLY A 55 -3.81 4.99 -0.80
C GLY A 55 -3.44 6.44 -0.92
N TYR A 56 -2.31 6.78 -0.34
CA TYR A 56 -1.77 8.14 -0.27
C TYR A 56 -0.25 8.08 -0.41
N VAL A 57 0.30 8.91 -1.30
CA VAL A 57 1.75 8.98 -1.51
C VAL A 57 2.34 9.96 -0.51
N VAL A 58 3.19 9.46 0.38
CA VAL A 58 3.86 10.26 1.41
C VAL A 58 5.11 10.92 0.82
N SER A 59 5.94 10.13 0.11
CA SER A 59 7.18 10.60 -0.48
C SER A 59 7.54 9.76 -1.70
N GLY A 60 8.42 10.29 -2.53
CA GLY A 60 8.86 9.61 -3.75
C GLY A 60 7.92 9.84 -4.92
N GLU A 61 7.82 8.86 -5.80
CA GLU A 61 6.97 8.91 -6.97
C GLU A 61 6.66 7.50 -7.42
N ILE A 62 5.39 7.21 -7.69
CA ILE A 62 4.94 5.88 -8.06
C ILE A 62 4.01 5.96 -9.27
N VAL A 63 4.22 5.09 -10.24
CA VAL A 63 3.30 4.94 -11.36
C VAL A 63 2.31 3.85 -10.99
N MET A 64 1.05 4.23 -10.77
CA MET A 64 -0.03 3.29 -10.49
C MET A 64 -0.71 2.91 -11.80
N THR A 65 -0.78 1.62 -12.09
CA THR A 65 -1.58 1.11 -13.19
C THR A 65 -2.83 0.48 -12.61
N ILE A 66 -3.98 1.09 -12.87
CA ILE A 66 -5.26 0.65 -12.33
C ILE A 66 -6.20 0.41 -13.51
N ASP A 67 -6.72 -0.81 -13.62
CA ASP A 67 -7.60 -1.22 -14.72
C ASP A 67 -6.98 -0.88 -16.08
N GLY A 68 -5.68 -1.15 -16.22
CA GLY A 68 -4.92 -0.93 -17.46
C GLY A 68 -4.48 0.51 -17.71
N GLN A 69 -4.85 1.46 -16.84
CA GLN A 69 -4.49 2.87 -17.01
C GLN A 69 -3.37 3.28 -16.07
N ALA A 70 -2.24 3.71 -16.63
CA ALA A 70 -1.07 4.14 -15.87
C ALA A 70 -1.15 5.63 -15.55
N THR A 71 -0.90 5.97 -14.29
CA THR A 71 -0.88 7.37 -13.83
C THR A 71 0.30 7.56 -12.87
N THR A 72 1.07 8.61 -13.07
CA THR A 72 2.14 8.99 -12.16
C THR A 72 1.55 9.71 -10.95
N CYS A 73 1.84 9.19 -9.77
CA CYS A 73 1.39 9.76 -8.50
C CYS A 73 2.59 10.32 -7.74
N LYS A 74 2.43 11.53 -7.21
CA LYS A 74 3.45 12.31 -6.50
C LYS A 74 3.02 12.53 -5.05
N PRO A 75 3.93 12.97 -4.17
CA PRO A 75 3.57 13.22 -2.76
C PRO A 75 2.32 14.10 -2.64
N GLY A 76 1.37 13.64 -1.82
CA GLY A 76 0.08 14.28 -1.65
C GLY A 76 -1.04 13.71 -2.50
N ASP A 77 -0.72 12.91 -3.53
CA ASP A 77 -1.73 12.29 -4.38
C ASP A 77 -2.34 11.08 -3.69
N GLY A 78 -3.63 10.85 -3.94
CA GLY A 78 -4.34 9.67 -3.50
C GLY A 78 -4.81 8.82 -4.67
N TYR A 79 -5.06 7.54 -4.40
CA TYR A 79 -5.61 6.63 -5.40
C TYR A 79 -6.67 5.71 -4.79
N THR A 80 -7.59 5.27 -5.64
CA THR A 80 -8.66 4.36 -5.27
C THR A 80 -8.60 3.12 -6.14
N ILE A 81 -8.63 1.96 -5.51
CA ILE A 81 -8.63 0.68 -6.21
C ILE A 81 -9.84 -0.12 -5.75
N PRO A 82 -10.93 -0.17 -6.55
CA PRO A 82 -12.10 -0.98 -6.20
C PRO A 82 -11.76 -2.46 -6.10
N GLY A 83 -12.55 -3.19 -5.32
CA GLY A 83 -12.35 -4.64 -5.17
C GLY A 83 -12.39 -5.37 -6.51
N GLY A 84 -11.47 -6.29 -6.72
CA GLY A 84 -11.38 -7.11 -7.92
C GLY A 84 -10.72 -6.44 -9.12
N VAL A 85 -10.40 -5.15 -9.04
CA VAL A 85 -9.76 -4.42 -10.15
C VAL A 85 -8.27 -4.74 -10.20
N GLU A 86 -7.78 -5.08 -11.39
CA GLU A 86 -6.35 -5.34 -11.60
C GLU A 86 -5.54 -4.07 -11.44
N HIS A 87 -4.43 -4.15 -10.72
CA HIS A 87 -3.55 -3.02 -10.49
C HIS A 87 -2.12 -3.47 -10.28
N GLY A 88 -1.20 -2.59 -10.59
CA GLY A 88 0.22 -2.76 -10.36
C GLY A 88 0.89 -1.42 -10.15
N ALA A 89 2.17 -1.42 -9.89
CA ALA A 89 2.91 -0.21 -9.59
C ALA A 89 4.35 -0.30 -10.06
N ALA A 90 4.94 0.85 -10.38
CA ALA A 90 6.36 0.95 -10.69
C ALA A 90 6.95 2.19 -10.02
N THR A 91 8.20 2.11 -9.58
CA THR A 91 8.90 3.22 -8.95
C THR A 91 10.16 3.58 -9.72
N HIS A 92 10.52 4.86 -9.70
CA HIS A 92 11.81 5.36 -10.19
C HIS A 92 12.66 5.96 -9.07
N ALA A 93 12.07 6.14 -7.90
CA ALA A 93 12.72 6.68 -6.70
C ALA A 93 12.21 5.91 -5.49
N ASP A 94 12.95 5.96 -4.39
CA ASP A 94 12.47 5.43 -3.11
C ASP A 94 11.15 6.10 -2.76
N THR A 95 10.14 5.29 -2.45
CA THR A 95 8.76 5.75 -2.30
C THR A 95 8.15 5.21 -1.02
N VAL A 96 7.34 6.03 -0.36
CA VAL A 96 6.55 5.64 0.80
C VAL A 96 5.09 5.93 0.49
N VAL A 97 4.24 4.92 0.65
CA VAL A 97 2.79 5.06 0.52
C VAL A 97 2.10 4.55 1.77
N ILE A 98 0.92 5.09 2.04
CA ILE A 98 0.01 4.57 3.07
C ILE A 98 -1.18 3.98 2.33
N ASP A 99 -1.48 2.72 2.63
CA ASP A 99 -2.62 2.01 2.05
C ASP A 99 -3.60 1.58 3.13
N CYS A 100 -4.89 1.77 2.85
CA CYS A 100 -5.97 1.27 3.68
C CYS A 100 -6.76 0.22 2.91
N PHE A 101 -7.05 -0.89 3.58
CA PHE A 101 -7.84 -1.99 3.02
C PHE A 101 -9.10 -2.21 3.85
N THR A 102 -10.20 -2.48 3.17
CA THR A 102 -11.44 -2.92 3.81
C THR A 102 -12.09 -4.03 2.96
N PRO A 103 -12.33 -5.22 3.52
CA PRO A 103 -11.93 -5.66 4.86
C PRO A 103 -10.40 -5.79 4.99
N PRO A 104 -9.86 -6.01 6.19
CA PRO A 104 -8.43 -6.24 6.36
C PRO A 104 -7.93 -7.42 5.53
N ARG A 105 -6.70 -7.30 5.00
CA ARG A 105 -6.06 -8.37 4.23
C ARG A 105 -5.65 -9.48 5.20
N GLU A 106 -6.21 -10.68 5.04
CA GLU A 106 -5.89 -11.83 5.88
C GLU A 106 -4.42 -12.22 5.77
N ASP A 107 -3.85 -12.07 4.59
CA ASP A 107 -2.45 -12.38 4.31
C ASP A 107 -1.46 -11.35 4.87
N TYR A 108 -1.98 -10.22 5.40
CA TYR A 108 -1.16 -9.16 6.02
C TYR A 108 -1.37 -9.06 7.53
N GLN A 109 -2.15 -9.95 8.09
CA GLN A 109 -2.42 -9.97 9.53
C GLN A 109 -1.35 -10.76 10.32
#